data_164ec79d0a1cdc87c500367a43f8d660
#
_entry.id   164ec79d0a1cdc87c500367a43f8d660
#
_cell.length_a   1.000
_cell.length_b   1.000
_cell.length_c   1.000
_cell.angle_alpha   90.00
_cell.angle_beta   90.00
_cell.angle_gamma   90.00
#
_symmetry.space_group_name_H-M   'P 1'
#
loop_
_entity.id
_entity.type
_entity.pdbx_description
1 polymer ?
#
loop_
_entity_poly.entity_id
_entity_poly.type
_entity_poly.pdbx_seq_one_letter_code
_entity_poly.pdbx_strand_id
1 'polypeptide(L)'
;MSDTLLDYRLKFEPIVQLDNDALYGYEVLSHLPEIGDVDGWFRQQTPEKLLQRFRNQAQNLTFPKPQHRFFLNLPINVLLCTTLFMELLALCRPNLMIEIQDAQAFFRLGGAEQRRVQRNIARLEYTGTAIWLDDLNEESIIAFASAEWRVSGVKLDKNAFWQLSLTPERLRRILRHARQFANGILVEGIETAVQRDIARLAGAQFGQGFLWPARFASQE
;
A
#
# COMPACT_ATOMS: atom_id res chain seq x y z
N MET A 1 10.33 14.56 27.30
CA MET A 1 11.06 13.37 26.87
C MET A 1 11.33 13.54 25.40
N SER A 2 12.58 13.72 25.01
CA SER A 2 12.97 13.93 23.61
C SER A 2 12.57 12.69 22.81
N ASP A 3 11.66 12.86 21.83
CA ASP A 3 11.43 11.89 20.77
C ASP A 3 12.76 11.76 19.99
N THR A 4 13.62 10.86 20.47
CA THR A 4 14.79 10.43 19.71
C THR A 4 14.20 9.84 18.42
N LEU A 5 14.39 10.52 17.31
CA LEU A 5 14.18 9.98 15.97
C LEU A 5 14.95 8.67 15.94
N LEU A 6 14.23 7.56 16.03
CA LEU A 6 14.82 6.24 15.87
C LEU A 6 15.55 6.25 14.53
N ASP A 7 16.84 5.98 14.58
CA ASP A 7 17.70 5.90 13.39
C ASP A 7 17.26 4.65 12.61
N TYR A 8 16.31 4.82 11.69
CA TYR A 8 15.76 3.74 10.89
C TYR A 8 16.30 3.78 9.47
N ARG A 9 16.71 2.65 8.98
CA ARG A 9 17.07 2.48 7.58
C ARG A 9 15.81 2.29 6.74
N LEU A 10 15.80 2.87 5.55
CA LEU A 10 14.75 2.57 4.57
C LEU A 10 15.04 1.20 3.93
N LYS A 11 14.03 0.36 3.93
CA LYS A 11 13.97 -0.90 3.21
C LYS A 11 13.06 -0.70 2.00
N PHE A 12 13.49 -1.16 0.84
CA PHE A 12 12.79 -1.05 -0.43
C PHE A 12 12.41 -2.46 -0.89
N GLU A 13 11.14 -2.76 -0.87
CA GLU A 13 10.61 -4.02 -1.39
C GLU A 13 10.14 -3.82 -2.83
N PRO A 14 10.69 -4.59 -3.80
CA PRO A 14 10.33 -4.42 -5.19
C PRO A 14 8.88 -4.80 -5.46
N ILE A 15 8.19 -3.96 -6.24
CA ILE A 15 6.91 -4.26 -6.86
C ILE A 15 7.18 -4.48 -8.35
N VAL A 16 6.79 -5.65 -8.85
CA VAL A 16 7.17 -6.13 -10.18
C VAL A 16 5.93 -6.35 -11.05
N GLN A 17 6.01 -6.01 -12.32
CA GLN A 17 4.99 -6.36 -13.31
C GLN A 17 5.07 -7.87 -13.63
N LEU A 18 3.95 -8.59 -13.47
CA LEU A 18 3.94 -10.05 -13.61
C LEU A 18 4.04 -10.56 -15.04
N ASP A 19 3.80 -9.70 -16.04
CA ASP A 19 3.85 -10.10 -17.45
C ASP A 19 5.27 -10.16 -18.01
N ASN A 20 6.21 -9.36 -17.47
CA ASN A 20 7.55 -9.22 -18.04
C ASN A 20 8.66 -9.12 -16.99
N ASP A 21 8.34 -9.33 -15.71
CA ASP A 21 9.23 -9.19 -14.57
C ASP A 21 9.90 -7.79 -14.45
N ALA A 22 9.33 -6.76 -15.09
CA ALA A 22 9.87 -5.41 -15.02
C ALA A 22 9.55 -4.76 -13.67
N LEU A 23 10.53 -4.07 -13.11
CA LEU A 23 10.35 -3.27 -11.90
C LEU A 23 9.32 -2.16 -12.14
N TYR A 24 8.24 -2.16 -11.36
CA TYR A 24 7.21 -1.12 -11.39
C TYR A 24 7.46 0.00 -10.38
N GLY A 25 7.93 -0.37 -9.19
CA GLY A 25 8.20 0.55 -8.09
C GLY A 25 8.74 -0.16 -6.86
N TYR A 26 8.73 0.54 -5.76
CA TYR A 26 9.15 -0.01 -4.47
C TYR A 26 8.17 0.38 -3.36
N GLU A 27 7.79 -0.55 -2.52
CA GLU A 27 7.26 -0.21 -1.21
C GLU A 27 8.40 0.21 -0.30
N VAL A 28 8.21 1.32 0.41
CA VAL A 28 9.23 1.92 1.28
C VAL A 28 8.85 1.68 2.73
N LEU A 29 9.57 0.79 3.35
CA LEU A 29 9.38 0.40 4.74
C LEU A 29 10.48 0.99 5.61
N SER A 30 10.18 1.19 6.87
CA SER A 30 11.22 1.52 7.85
C SER A 30 11.69 0.25 8.55
N HIS A 31 12.95 -0.04 8.44
CA HIS A 31 13.57 -1.14 9.14
C HIS A 31 13.88 -0.71 10.59
N LEU A 32 13.23 -1.36 11.55
CA LEU A 32 13.32 -1.08 12.98
C LEU A 32 13.88 -2.32 13.69
N PRO A 33 15.20 -2.56 13.64
CA PRO A 33 15.80 -3.81 14.10
C PRO A 33 15.63 -4.05 15.62
N GLU A 34 15.41 -3.00 16.40
CA GLU A 34 15.27 -3.07 17.85
C GLU A 34 13.82 -3.34 18.31
N ILE A 35 12.85 -3.36 17.38
CA ILE A 35 11.43 -3.55 17.68
C ILE A 35 11.00 -4.94 17.23
N GLY A 36 10.68 -5.81 18.20
CA GLY A 36 10.27 -7.19 17.93
C GLY A 36 8.88 -7.30 17.28
N ASP A 37 7.91 -6.47 17.71
CA ASP A 37 6.56 -6.37 17.12
C ASP A 37 6.41 -5.02 16.44
N VAL A 38 6.85 -4.94 15.20
CA VAL A 38 6.79 -3.72 14.38
C VAL A 38 5.36 -3.28 14.11
N ASP A 39 4.46 -4.22 13.79
CA ASP A 39 3.06 -3.91 13.49
C ASP A 39 2.32 -3.42 14.74
N GLY A 40 2.57 -4.03 15.90
CA GLY A 40 2.03 -3.56 17.17
C GLY A 40 2.53 -2.17 17.54
N TRP A 41 3.80 -1.89 17.29
CA TRP A 41 4.36 -0.55 17.50
C TRP A 41 3.71 0.49 16.60
N PHE A 42 3.48 0.19 15.32
CA PHE A 42 2.79 1.10 14.39
C PHE A 42 1.35 1.39 14.81
N ARG A 43 0.61 0.36 15.24
CA ARG A 43 -0.78 0.53 15.73
C ARG A 43 -0.91 1.46 16.94
N GLN A 44 0.15 1.64 17.71
CA GLN A 44 0.18 2.54 18.87
C GLN A 44 0.57 3.99 18.53
N GLN A 45 1.00 4.26 17.29
CA GLN A 45 1.37 5.61 16.89
C GLN A 45 0.14 6.47 16.58
N THR A 46 0.25 7.78 16.86
CA THR A 46 -0.79 8.73 16.47
C THR A 46 -0.73 9.03 14.97
N PRO A 47 -1.86 9.46 14.35
CA PRO A 47 -1.87 9.85 12.93
C PRO A 47 -0.82 10.93 12.58
N GLU A 48 -0.57 11.88 13.51
CA GLU A 48 0.44 12.94 13.35
C GLU A 48 1.85 12.35 13.23
N LYS A 49 2.19 11.39 14.10
CA LYS A 49 3.50 10.72 14.07
C LYS A 49 3.67 9.89 12.79
N LEU A 50 2.61 9.23 12.35
CA LEU A 50 2.63 8.45 11.11
C LEU A 50 2.76 9.35 9.87
N LEU A 51 2.08 10.51 9.84
CA LEU A 51 2.25 11.50 8.79
C LEU A 51 3.66 12.13 8.81
N GLN A 52 4.22 12.40 10.00
CA GLN A 52 5.60 12.88 10.11
C GLN A 52 6.59 11.86 9.56
N ARG A 53 6.37 10.56 9.82
CA ARG A 53 7.18 9.49 9.24
C ARG A 53 7.05 9.43 7.72
N PHE A 54 5.83 9.48 7.20
CA PHE A 54 5.57 9.58 5.76
C PHE A 54 6.34 10.74 5.13
N ARG A 55 6.32 11.92 5.77
CA ARG A 55 7.09 13.09 5.33
C ARG A 55 8.59 12.79 5.29
N ASN A 56 9.13 12.21 6.36
CA ASN A 56 10.55 11.88 6.44
C ASN A 56 10.95 10.87 5.35
N GLN A 57 10.15 9.82 5.13
CA GLN A 57 10.37 8.88 4.04
C GLN A 57 10.33 9.59 2.69
N ALA A 58 9.28 10.38 2.40
CA ALA A 58 9.13 11.09 1.13
C ALA A 58 10.28 12.06 0.82
N GLN A 59 10.86 12.70 1.84
CA GLN A 59 11.99 13.63 1.70
C GLN A 59 13.33 12.92 1.49
N ASN A 60 13.48 11.70 2.03
CA ASN A 60 14.73 10.92 1.96
C ASN A 60 14.75 9.89 0.82
N LEU A 61 13.84 9.98 -0.15
CA LEU A 61 13.86 9.14 -1.34
C LEU A 61 14.94 9.62 -2.31
N THR A 62 16.19 9.23 -2.06
CA THR A 62 17.38 9.59 -2.85
C THR A 62 17.67 8.55 -3.94
N PHE A 63 16.66 8.10 -4.67
CA PHE A 63 16.89 7.17 -5.77
C PHE A 63 17.33 7.91 -7.04
N PRO A 64 18.33 7.38 -7.76
CA PRO A 64 18.94 8.07 -8.90
C PRO A 64 18.08 8.12 -10.16
N LYS A 65 16.86 7.52 -10.17
CA LYS A 65 15.99 7.51 -11.34
C LYS A 65 14.61 8.10 -11.04
N PRO A 66 14.26 9.27 -11.62
CA PRO A 66 12.99 9.96 -11.41
C PRO A 66 11.73 9.15 -11.77
N GLN A 67 11.89 8.09 -12.54
CA GLN A 67 10.80 7.26 -13.04
C GLN A 67 10.35 6.15 -12.08
N HIS A 68 11.04 5.94 -10.96
CA HIS A 68 10.61 4.95 -9.97
C HIS A 68 9.41 5.48 -9.18
N ARG A 69 8.46 4.59 -8.95
CA ARG A 69 7.31 4.81 -8.07
C ARG A 69 7.65 4.35 -6.67
N PHE A 70 7.21 5.11 -5.68
CA PHE A 70 7.42 4.80 -4.27
C PHE A 70 6.09 4.72 -3.56
N PHE A 71 5.84 3.59 -2.96
CA PHE A 71 4.64 3.29 -2.20
C PHE A 71 4.94 3.54 -0.73
N LEU A 72 4.21 4.45 -0.12
CA LEU A 72 4.37 4.85 1.27
C LEU A 72 3.07 4.60 2.04
N ASN A 73 3.23 4.02 3.20
CA ASN A 73 2.15 3.62 4.08
C ASN A 73 1.55 4.79 4.86
N LEU A 74 0.20 4.84 4.93
CA LEU A 74 -0.55 5.88 5.63
C LEU A 74 -1.83 5.31 6.22
N PRO A 75 -2.20 5.63 7.48
CA PRO A 75 -3.47 5.21 8.05
C PRO A 75 -4.63 6.07 7.54
N ILE A 76 -5.82 5.48 7.45
CA ILE A 76 -7.04 6.15 6.98
C ILE A 76 -7.40 7.40 7.80
N ASN A 77 -7.04 7.43 9.09
CA ASN A 77 -7.34 8.53 9.99
C ASN A 77 -6.71 9.86 9.57
N VAL A 78 -5.59 9.86 8.85
CA VAL A 78 -4.99 11.07 8.26
C VAL A 78 -5.95 11.73 7.27
N LEU A 79 -6.74 10.95 6.55
CA LEU A 79 -7.74 11.45 5.60
C LEU A 79 -8.97 12.05 6.30
N LEU A 80 -9.17 11.80 7.58
CA LEU A 80 -10.29 12.36 8.37
C LEU A 80 -9.98 13.70 9.00
N CYS A 81 -8.72 13.93 9.37
CA CYS A 81 -8.28 15.18 9.99
C CYS A 81 -7.95 16.23 8.91
N THR A 82 -8.66 17.36 8.91
CA THR A 82 -8.47 18.41 7.90
C THR A 82 -7.04 18.94 7.87
N THR A 83 -6.43 19.18 9.03
CA THR A 83 -5.06 19.70 9.12
C THR A 83 -4.06 18.70 8.54
N LEU A 84 -4.13 17.43 8.98
CA LEU A 84 -3.22 16.39 8.50
C LEU A 84 -3.41 16.11 7.01
N PHE A 85 -4.64 16.14 6.52
CA PHE A 85 -4.93 16.01 5.10
C PHE A 85 -4.32 17.13 4.26
N MET A 86 -4.37 18.37 4.72
CA MET A 86 -3.75 19.52 4.00
C MET A 86 -2.23 19.41 4.01
N GLU A 87 -1.62 18.93 5.09
CA GLU A 87 -0.19 18.64 5.13
C GLU A 87 0.19 17.51 4.16
N LEU A 88 -0.59 16.42 4.15
CA LEU A 88 -0.38 15.31 3.21
C LEU A 88 -0.45 15.80 1.75
N LEU A 89 -1.47 16.59 1.42
CA LEU A 89 -1.66 17.11 0.06
C LEU A 89 -0.45 17.91 -0.43
N ALA A 90 0.22 18.65 0.46
CA ALA A 90 1.42 19.41 0.15
C ALA A 90 2.68 18.52 -0.08
N LEU A 91 2.65 17.26 0.35
CA LEU A 91 3.73 16.30 0.14
C LEU A 91 3.57 15.47 -1.15
N CYS A 92 2.37 15.47 -1.73
CA CYS A 92 2.01 14.63 -2.86
C CYS A 92 2.75 15.07 -4.14
N ARG A 93 3.17 14.07 -4.91
CA ARG A 93 3.83 14.22 -6.22
C ARG A 93 3.59 12.96 -7.08
N PRO A 94 3.69 13.03 -8.42
CA PRO A 94 3.24 11.95 -9.32
C PRO A 94 3.94 10.59 -9.17
N ASN A 95 5.15 10.55 -8.63
CA ASN A 95 5.88 9.30 -8.39
C ASN A 95 5.67 8.73 -6.98
N LEU A 96 4.85 9.38 -6.15
CA LEU A 96 4.53 8.95 -4.81
C LEU A 96 3.14 8.30 -4.80
N MET A 97 3.10 7.03 -4.42
CA MET A 97 1.87 6.27 -4.23
C MET A 97 1.57 6.21 -2.73
N ILE A 98 0.32 6.32 -2.35
CA ILE A 98 -0.10 6.20 -0.95
C ILE A 98 -0.80 4.86 -0.77
N GLU A 99 -0.33 4.07 0.19
CA GLU A 99 -0.96 2.82 0.63
C GLU A 99 -1.75 3.06 1.91
N ILE A 100 -3.05 2.81 1.87
CA ILE A 100 -3.92 2.89 3.05
C ILE A 100 -3.89 1.52 3.74
N GLN A 101 -3.09 1.40 4.81
CA GLN A 101 -2.81 0.15 5.51
C GLN A 101 -4.02 -0.46 6.24
N ASP A 102 -4.89 0.40 6.78
CA ASP A 102 -6.06 0.01 7.56
C ASP A 102 -7.36 0.27 6.80
N ALA A 103 -7.35 0.01 5.49
CA ALA A 103 -8.46 0.32 4.58
C ALA A 103 -9.82 -0.22 5.09
N GLN A 104 -9.83 -1.40 5.72
CA GLN A 104 -11.02 -2.01 6.28
C GLN A 104 -11.66 -1.18 7.41
N ALA A 105 -10.90 -0.27 8.06
CA ALA A 105 -11.44 0.65 9.05
C ALA A 105 -12.55 1.55 8.47
N PHE A 106 -12.54 1.79 7.15
CA PHE A 106 -13.59 2.53 6.44
C PHE A 106 -14.99 2.05 6.78
N PHE A 107 -15.23 0.75 6.86
CA PHE A 107 -16.56 0.19 7.12
C PHE A 107 -17.04 0.38 8.58
N ARG A 108 -16.15 0.82 9.48
CA ARG A 108 -16.49 1.19 10.85
C ARG A 108 -16.75 2.69 11.03
N LEU A 109 -16.47 3.49 10.02
CA LEU A 109 -16.71 4.95 10.02
C LEU A 109 -18.18 5.27 9.84
N GLY A 110 -18.62 6.38 10.41
CA GLY A 110 -19.93 6.96 10.14
C GLY A 110 -20.04 7.48 8.70
N GLY A 111 -21.26 7.52 8.14
CA GLY A 111 -21.46 7.89 6.74
C GLY A 111 -20.89 9.25 6.33
N ALA A 112 -20.84 10.24 7.26
CA ALA A 112 -20.20 11.53 6.98
C ALA A 112 -18.67 11.42 6.86
N GLU A 113 -18.05 10.56 7.66
CA GLU A 113 -16.61 10.27 7.62
C GLU A 113 -16.25 9.48 6.38
N GLN A 114 -17.06 8.47 6.03
CA GLN A 114 -16.88 7.71 4.78
C GLN A 114 -16.88 8.63 3.56
N ARG A 115 -17.87 9.54 3.44
CA ARG A 115 -17.91 10.54 2.37
C ARG A 115 -16.70 11.48 2.39
N ARG A 116 -16.17 11.80 3.58
CA ARG A 116 -14.96 12.62 3.71
C ARG A 116 -13.75 11.88 3.17
N VAL A 117 -13.55 10.63 3.55
CA VAL A 117 -12.45 9.78 3.05
C VAL A 117 -12.51 9.66 1.54
N GLN A 118 -13.66 9.28 0.96
CA GLN A 118 -13.83 9.15 -0.49
C GLN A 118 -13.52 10.45 -1.24
N ARG A 119 -14.04 11.59 -0.75
CA ARG A 119 -13.76 12.91 -1.33
C ARG A 119 -12.28 13.29 -1.25
N ASN A 120 -11.60 12.96 -0.15
CA ASN A 120 -10.20 13.29 0.03
C ASN A 120 -9.29 12.36 -0.82
N ILE A 121 -9.64 11.10 -0.99
CA ILE A 121 -9.00 10.20 -1.96
C ILE A 121 -9.13 10.77 -3.38
N ALA A 122 -10.33 11.14 -3.81
CA ALA A 122 -10.54 11.72 -5.13
C ALA A 122 -9.71 13.01 -5.35
N ARG A 123 -9.53 13.84 -4.30
CA ARG A 123 -8.67 15.03 -4.37
C ARG A 123 -7.19 14.68 -4.55
N LEU A 124 -6.69 13.65 -3.85
CA LEU A 124 -5.31 13.17 -4.01
C LEU A 124 -5.09 12.63 -5.43
N GLU A 125 -6.01 11.80 -5.94
CA GLU A 125 -5.92 11.27 -7.30
C GLU A 125 -6.00 12.37 -8.38
N TYR A 126 -6.81 13.41 -8.14
CA TYR A 126 -6.86 14.59 -9.04
C TYR A 126 -5.50 15.32 -9.11
N THR A 127 -4.67 15.28 -8.06
CA THR A 127 -3.29 15.82 -8.09
C THR A 127 -2.26 14.90 -8.74
N GLY A 128 -2.69 13.74 -9.21
CA GLY A 128 -1.82 12.73 -9.83
C GLY A 128 -1.20 11.73 -8.84
N THR A 129 -1.60 11.77 -7.56
CA THR A 129 -1.14 10.81 -6.54
C THR A 129 -2.01 9.58 -6.57
N ALA A 130 -1.44 8.42 -6.86
CA ALA A 130 -2.18 7.16 -6.86
C ALA A 130 -2.43 6.65 -5.43
N ILE A 131 -3.66 6.19 -5.17
CA ILE A 131 -4.08 5.63 -3.89
C ILE A 131 -4.29 4.13 -4.03
N TRP A 132 -3.68 3.39 -3.14
CA TRP A 132 -3.77 1.94 -3.04
C TRP A 132 -4.36 1.53 -1.71
N LEU A 133 -5.25 0.53 -1.70
CA LEU A 133 -5.74 -0.08 -0.47
C LEU A 133 -4.89 -1.31 -0.19
N ASP A 134 -4.33 -1.36 1.01
CA ASP A 134 -3.40 -2.40 1.42
C ASP A 134 -4.06 -3.47 2.30
N ASP A 135 -3.42 -4.63 2.41
CA ASP A 135 -3.78 -5.75 3.27
C ASP A 135 -5.22 -6.27 3.06
N LEU A 136 -5.72 -6.28 1.81
CA LEU A 136 -7.06 -6.75 1.54
C LEU A 136 -7.14 -8.29 1.48
N ASN A 137 -8.13 -8.84 2.16
CA ASN A 137 -8.54 -10.24 2.05
C ASN A 137 -9.79 -10.39 1.18
N GLU A 138 -10.27 -11.62 1.00
CA GLU A 138 -11.47 -11.92 0.20
C GLU A 138 -12.70 -11.13 0.66
N GLU A 139 -12.96 -11.08 1.97
CA GLU A 139 -14.13 -10.39 2.54
C GLU A 139 -14.09 -8.89 2.29
N SER A 140 -12.93 -8.26 2.52
CA SER A 140 -12.74 -6.84 2.30
C SER A 140 -12.86 -6.47 0.81
N ILE A 141 -12.31 -7.27 -0.10
CA ILE A 141 -12.45 -7.04 -1.54
C ILE A 141 -13.93 -7.06 -1.96
N ILE A 142 -14.72 -8.03 -1.47
CA ILE A 142 -16.15 -8.09 -1.76
C ILE A 142 -16.88 -6.87 -1.18
N ALA A 143 -16.55 -6.47 0.06
CA ALA A 143 -17.17 -5.31 0.69
C ALA A 143 -16.87 -4.02 -0.08
N PHE A 144 -15.63 -3.79 -0.50
CA PHE A 144 -15.24 -2.60 -1.30
C PHE A 144 -15.89 -2.62 -2.69
N ALA A 145 -16.01 -3.79 -3.33
CA ALA A 145 -16.68 -3.91 -4.62
C ALA A 145 -18.17 -3.51 -4.53
N SER A 146 -18.80 -3.74 -3.37
CA SER A 146 -20.20 -3.37 -3.10
C SER A 146 -20.40 -1.92 -2.65
N ALA A 147 -19.32 -1.21 -2.28
CA ALA A 147 -19.38 0.13 -1.70
C ALA A 147 -19.12 1.26 -2.70
N GLU A 148 -19.15 0.96 -4.01
CA GLU A 148 -18.94 1.94 -5.11
C GLU A 148 -17.64 2.74 -5.00
N TRP A 149 -16.58 2.12 -4.51
CA TRP A 149 -15.26 2.73 -4.43
C TRP A 149 -14.60 2.84 -5.80
N ARG A 150 -13.68 3.81 -5.92
CA ARG A 150 -12.73 3.92 -7.03
C ARG A 150 -11.39 4.32 -6.47
N VAL A 151 -10.37 3.50 -6.74
CA VAL A 151 -8.98 3.76 -6.33
C VAL A 151 -8.02 3.34 -7.43
N SER A 152 -6.79 3.83 -7.34
CA SER A 152 -5.74 3.50 -8.31
C SER A 152 -5.33 2.03 -8.25
N GLY A 153 -5.35 1.41 -7.07
CA GLY A 153 -5.03 0.00 -6.94
C GLY A 153 -5.37 -0.62 -5.59
N VAL A 154 -5.21 -1.92 -5.53
CA VAL A 154 -5.36 -2.73 -4.31
C VAL A 154 -4.27 -3.77 -4.20
N LYS A 155 -3.92 -4.14 -2.96
CA LYS A 155 -2.99 -5.22 -2.63
C LYS A 155 -3.76 -6.34 -1.95
N LEU A 156 -3.66 -7.55 -2.50
CA LEU A 156 -4.16 -8.76 -1.88
C LEU A 156 -3.11 -9.28 -0.89
N ASP A 157 -3.50 -9.35 0.39
CA ASP A 157 -2.66 -9.84 1.49
C ASP A 157 -2.08 -11.23 1.19
N LYS A 158 -0.84 -11.45 1.64
CA LYS A 158 -0.10 -12.70 1.42
C LYS A 158 -0.82 -13.94 1.94
N ASN A 159 -1.43 -13.88 3.12
CA ASN A 159 -2.11 -15.04 3.71
C ASN A 159 -3.38 -15.35 2.92
N ALA A 160 -4.12 -14.31 2.50
CA ALA A 160 -5.26 -14.46 1.61
C ALA A 160 -4.83 -15.04 0.26
N PHE A 161 -3.73 -14.56 -0.33
CA PHE A 161 -3.18 -15.12 -1.57
C PHE A 161 -2.81 -16.59 -1.42
N TRP A 162 -2.06 -16.95 -0.38
CA TRP A 162 -1.64 -18.35 -0.17
C TRP A 162 -2.82 -19.30 -0.06
N GLN A 163 -3.89 -18.91 0.64
CA GLN A 163 -5.13 -19.70 0.73
C GLN A 163 -5.86 -19.78 -0.61
N LEU A 164 -6.04 -18.65 -1.29
CA LEU A 164 -6.78 -18.58 -2.55
C LEU A 164 -6.02 -19.24 -3.72
N SER A 165 -4.69 -19.24 -3.70
CA SER A 165 -3.86 -19.87 -4.73
C SER A 165 -4.05 -21.40 -4.83
N LEU A 166 -4.54 -22.02 -3.76
CA LEU A 166 -4.91 -23.45 -3.76
C LEU A 166 -6.16 -23.74 -4.62
N THR A 167 -6.93 -22.70 -4.95
CA THR A 167 -8.14 -22.80 -5.79
C THR A 167 -8.14 -21.66 -6.81
N PRO A 168 -7.44 -21.82 -7.96
CA PRO A 168 -7.21 -20.76 -8.95
C PRO A 168 -8.48 -20.06 -9.45
N GLU A 169 -9.60 -20.79 -9.57
CA GLU A 169 -10.88 -20.22 -9.97
C GLU A 169 -11.44 -19.27 -8.91
N ARG A 170 -11.25 -19.56 -7.63
CA ARG A 170 -11.65 -18.70 -6.52
C ARG A 170 -10.80 -17.44 -6.52
N LEU A 171 -9.49 -17.56 -6.65
CA LEU A 171 -8.58 -16.43 -6.78
C LEU A 171 -9.00 -15.52 -7.95
N ARG A 172 -9.19 -16.10 -9.15
CA ARG A 172 -9.64 -15.34 -10.33
C ARG A 172 -10.95 -14.61 -10.09
N ARG A 173 -11.91 -15.21 -9.39
CA ARG A 173 -13.20 -14.58 -9.04
C ARG A 173 -12.97 -13.39 -8.12
N ILE A 174 -12.14 -13.52 -7.09
CA ILE A 174 -11.84 -12.43 -6.14
C ILE A 174 -11.11 -11.27 -6.83
N LEU A 175 -10.11 -11.55 -7.65
CA LEU A 175 -9.42 -10.49 -8.41
C LEU A 175 -10.36 -9.80 -9.42
N ARG A 176 -11.39 -10.50 -9.93
CA ARG A 176 -12.42 -9.86 -10.75
C ARG A 176 -13.30 -8.91 -9.93
N HIS A 177 -13.60 -9.22 -8.66
CA HIS A 177 -14.28 -8.27 -7.78
C HIS A 177 -13.39 -7.05 -7.50
N ALA A 178 -12.10 -7.24 -7.26
CA ALA A 178 -11.16 -6.14 -7.10
C ALA A 178 -11.15 -5.17 -8.30
N ARG A 179 -11.23 -5.69 -9.53
CA ARG A 179 -11.30 -4.88 -10.76
C ARG A 179 -12.55 -4.00 -10.87
N GLN A 180 -13.59 -4.24 -10.09
CA GLN A 180 -14.78 -3.40 -10.11
C GLN A 180 -14.55 -2.03 -9.47
N PHE A 181 -13.55 -1.91 -8.58
CA PHE A 181 -13.26 -0.66 -7.87
C PHE A 181 -11.79 -0.21 -7.93
N ALA A 182 -10.89 -1.02 -8.48
CA ALA A 182 -9.46 -0.71 -8.59
C ALA A 182 -8.94 -0.92 -10.01
N ASN A 183 -8.03 -0.03 -10.46
CA ASN A 183 -7.38 -0.13 -11.76
C ASN A 183 -6.20 -1.11 -11.73
N GLY A 184 -5.40 -1.09 -10.66
CA GLY A 184 -4.25 -1.97 -10.43
C GLY A 184 -4.55 -3.06 -9.39
N ILE A 185 -4.07 -4.27 -9.63
CA ILE A 185 -4.14 -5.37 -8.66
C ILE A 185 -2.73 -5.89 -8.43
N LEU A 186 -2.29 -5.81 -7.19
CA LEU A 186 -1.03 -6.36 -6.70
C LEU A 186 -1.34 -7.56 -5.80
N VAL A 187 -0.53 -8.59 -5.90
CA VAL A 187 -0.57 -9.76 -5.03
C VAL A 187 0.72 -9.82 -4.23
N GLU A 188 0.60 -9.96 -2.92
CA GLU A 188 1.72 -10.08 -2.00
C GLU A 188 2.08 -11.54 -1.69
N GLY A 189 3.27 -11.74 -1.12
CA GLY A 189 3.73 -13.05 -0.65
C GLY A 189 4.08 -14.01 -1.78
N ILE A 190 4.49 -13.53 -2.94
CA ILE A 190 4.98 -14.35 -4.04
C ILE A 190 6.42 -14.78 -3.72
N GLU A 191 6.62 -16.07 -3.48
CA GLU A 191 7.92 -16.64 -3.11
C GLU A 191 8.51 -17.53 -4.21
N THR A 192 7.66 -18.01 -5.14
CA THR A 192 8.07 -18.92 -6.21
C THR A 192 7.55 -18.49 -7.58
N ALA A 193 8.21 -18.93 -8.64
CA ALA A 193 7.75 -18.72 -10.01
C ALA A 193 6.35 -19.33 -10.28
N VAL A 194 6.02 -20.43 -9.62
CA VAL A 194 4.68 -21.05 -9.72
C VAL A 194 3.62 -20.12 -9.13
N GLN A 195 3.85 -19.55 -7.96
CA GLN A 195 2.94 -18.57 -7.34
C GLN A 195 2.79 -17.31 -8.21
N ARG A 196 3.89 -16.80 -8.77
CA ARG A 196 3.85 -15.71 -9.75
C ARG A 196 2.93 -16.01 -10.92
N ASP A 197 3.07 -17.18 -11.52
CA ASP A 197 2.28 -17.58 -12.69
C ASP A 197 0.79 -17.78 -12.32
N ILE A 198 0.51 -18.33 -11.14
CA ILE A 198 -0.86 -18.44 -10.60
C ILE A 198 -1.49 -17.05 -10.45
N ALA A 199 -0.79 -16.10 -9.82
CA ALA A 199 -1.28 -14.73 -9.62
C ALA A 199 -1.53 -14.03 -10.97
N ARG A 200 -0.58 -14.13 -11.92
CA ARG A 200 -0.70 -13.55 -13.26
C ARG A 200 -1.88 -14.13 -14.03
N LEU A 201 -2.03 -15.46 -14.06
CA LEU A 201 -3.13 -16.14 -14.76
C LEU A 201 -4.49 -15.87 -14.11
N ALA A 202 -4.52 -15.57 -12.81
CA ALA A 202 -5.73 -15.15 -12.12
C ALA A 202 -6.11 -13.68 -12.42
N GLY A 203 -5.19 -12.89 -12.99
CA GLY A 203 -5.44 -11.53 -13.46
C GLY A 203 -4.78 -10.43 -12.63
N ALA A 204 -3.84 -10.74 -11.73
CA ALA A 204 -3.00 -9.72 -11.10
C ALA A 204 -2.04 -9.10 -12.13
N GLN A 205 -1.81 -7.80 -12.02
CA GLN A 205 -0.83 -7.08 -12.85
C GLN A 205 0.53 -6.98 -12.17
N PHE A 206 0.53 -6.91 -10.84
CA PHE A 206 1.73 -6.67 -10.05
C PHE A 206 1.90 -7.74 -8.98
N GLY A 207 3.15 -7.93 -8.57
CA GLY A 207 3.51 -8.86 -7.51
C GLY A 207 4.61 -8.30 -6.61
N GLN A 208 4.61 -8.76 -5.38
CA GLN A 208 5.60 -8.47 -4.35
C GLN A 208 5.84 -9.73 -3.51
N GLY A 209 7.06 -9.91 -3.01
CA GLY A 209 7.39 -11.03 -2.14
C GLY A 209 8.84 -11.48 -2.28
N PHE A 210 9.20 -12.56 -1.61
CA PHE A 210 10.58 -13.04 -1.52
C PHE A 210 11.18 -13.54 -2.82
N LEU A 211 10.34 -13.74 -3.85
CA LEU A 211 10.87 -14.02 -5.19
C LEU A 211 11.77 -12.88 -5.69
N TRP A 212 11.51 -11.65 -5.26
CA TRP A 212 12.28 -10.46 -5.58
C TRP A 212 12.84 -9.84 -4.30
N PRO A 213 14.18 -9.96 -4.05
CA PRO A 213 14.75 -9.57 -2.78
C PRO A 213 14.68 -8.06 -2.53
N ALA A 214 14.37 -7.71 -1.30
CA ALA A 214 14.38 -6.33 -0.83
C ALA A 214 15.78 -5.72 -0.89
N ARG A 215 15.85 -4.39 -0.99
CA ARG A 215 17.07 -3.59 -0.96
C ARG A 215 17.04 -2.64 0.23
N PHE A 216 18.19 -2.32 0.76
CA PHE A 216 18.36 -1.34 1.83
C PHE A 216 19.04 -0.10 1.26
N ALA A 217 18.65 1.09 1.77
CA ALA A 217 19.41 2.29 1.48
C ALA A 217 20.84 2.11 1.98
N SER A 218 21.82 2.37 1.11
CA SER A 218 23.24 2.41 1.52
C SER A 218 23.41 3.57 2.50
N GLN A 219 24.11 3.33 3.61
CA GLN A 219 24.67 4.42 4.39
C GLN A 219 25.87 4.92 3.58
N GLU A 220 25.79 6.14 3.02
CA GLU A 220 26.96 6.89 2.62
C GLU A 220 27.68 7.47 3.85
#